data_2ff4dc0326621685d069eb746fa49f61
#
_entry.id   2ff4dc0326621685d069eb746fa49f61
#
_cell.length_a   1.000
_cell.length_b   1.000
_cell.length_c   1.000
_cell.angle_alpha   90.00
_cell.angle_beta   90.00
_cell.angle_gamma   90.00
#
_symmetry.space_group_name_H-M   'P 1'
#
loop_
_entity.id
_entity.type
_entity.pdbx_description
1 polymer ?
#
loop_
_entity_poly.entity_id
_entity_poly.type
_entity_poly.pdbx_seq_one_letter_code
_entity_poly.pdbx_strand_id
1 'polypeptide(L)'
;MTKYPQIAFTEIAILIRGVSYDKSVSSVTAKDDYIPILRANNIQKDLILNDLVYVPSDLVKEEQMIRKGDIVLAMSSGSKDLVGKSAQANRDIDAAFGTFCGLIRAKEKVDSKFLGLYFQTQEYRNFVSYQSKGVNICNLKKKDIESLQIPLPPLPTQHQIVSRIESLFVELDKAVEHLRTAQQQLKIYRQAVLNHWLNNEKGKWETVKLGEVAEVNTGSTPKRGIKDYWENGNIPWITSGEVNNVCITKATEYITEKAIKETNCKIIPKGSLVVAMYGEGKTRGKCAELLIDAATNQALASITINSPKVYKPYVKWFFERNYQKIRMLSSGGVQPNLNLSIIKNTTLCIPPLTEQLCIVMEIEMRLSQAEAAEARIAEALQKTEALRQSILKKAFSGEFDL
;
A
#
# COMPACT_ATOMS: atom_id res chain seq x y z
N MET A 1 -22.42 -15.28 23.66
CA MET A 1 -22.72 -16.68 23.24
C MET A 1 -23.71 -16.61 22.10
N THR A 2 -23.54 -17.44 21.05
CA THR A 2 -24.51 -17.47 19.94
C THR A 2 -25.83 -18.09 20.39
N LYS A 3 -26.96 -17.62 19.84
CA LYS A 3 -28.28 -18.18 20.02
C LYS A 3 -28.52 -19.43 19.16
N TYR A 4 -27.67 -19.68 18.17
CA TYR A 4 -27.82 -20.80 17.26
C TYR A 4 -27.07 -22.04 17.76
N PRO A 5 -27.56 -23.26 17.45
CA PRO A 5 -26.89 -24.49 17.79
C PRO A 5 -25.52 -24.54 17.06
N GLN A 6 -24.52 -25.05 17.77
CA GLN A 6 -23.19 -25.28 17.21
C GLN A 6 -23.15 -26.67 16.55
N ILE A 7 -22.86 -26.71 15.27
CA ILE A 7 -22.80 -27.95 14.48
C ILE A 7 -21.37 -28.17 14.03
N ALA A 8 -20.91 -29.42 14.11
CA ALA A 8 -19.57 -29.77 13.64
C ALA A 8 -19.43 -29.55 12.11
N PHE A 9 -18.33 -28.95 11.70
CA PHE A 9 -18.03 -28.69 10.28
C PHE A 9 -18.28 -29.93 9.40
N THR A 10 -17.83 -31.09 9.87
CA THR A 10 -17.95 -32.38 9.14
C THR A 10 -19.39 -32.85 8.86
N GLU A 11 -20.36 -32.34 9.61
CA GLU A 11 -21.78 -32.63 9.36
C GLU A 11 -22.36 -31.80 8.22
N ILE A 12 -21.83 -30.59 7.99
CA ILE A 12 -22.40 -29.59 7.07
C ILE A 12 -21.53 -29.33 5.84
N ALA A 13 -20.28 -29.72 5.83
CA ALA A 13 -19.36 -29.49 4.73
C ALA A 13 -18.29 -30.60 4.62
N ILE A 14 -17.60 -30.63 3.51
CA ILE A 14 -16.40 -31.44 3.29
C ILE A 14 -15.23 -30.54 2.91
N LEU A 15 -14.02 -30.91 3.38
CA LEU A 15 -12.78 -30.26 2.95
C LEU A 15 -12.05 -31.18 1.97
N ILE A 16 -11.93 -30.72 0.74
CA ILE A 16 -11.24 -31.39 -0.36
C ILE A 16 -9.81 -30.84 -0.44
N ARG A 17 -8.81 -31.71 -0.58
CA ARG A 17 -7.41 -31.31 -0.73
C ARG A 17 -7.12 -30.94 -2.17
N GLY A 18 -6.22 -29.98 -2.35
CA GLY A 18 -5.77 -29.54 -3.66
C GLY A 18 -4.92 -30.58 -4.40
N VAL A 19 -4.77 -30.35 -5.70
CA VAL A 19 -4.00 -31.17 -6.61
C VAL A 19 -2.53 -31.15 -6.21
N SER A 20 -1.94 -32.34 -6.07
CA SER A 20 -0.49 -32.48 -5.84
C SER A 20 0.18 -32.76 -7.18
N TYR A 21 1.15 -31.93 -7.53
CA TYR A 21 1.89 -32.07 -8.77
C TYR A 21 3.36 -31.70 -8.59
N ASP A 22 4.23 -32.26 -9.41
CA ASP A 22 5.63 -31.83 -9.48
C ASP A 22 5.74 -30.59 -10.38
N LYS A 23 6.65 -29.68 -10.01
CA LYS A 23 6.87 -28.45 -10.78
C LYS A 23 7.30 -28.71 -12.22
N SER A 24 7.97 -29.85 -12.48
CA SER A 24 8.45 -30.26 -13.80
C SER A 24 7.33 -30.56 -14.82
N VAL A 25 6.14 -30.99 -14.34
CA VAL A 25 4.98 -31.25 -15.20
C VAL A 25 4.03 -30.08 -15.35
N SER A 26 4.29 -28.96 -14.61
CA SER A 26 3.46 -27.77 -14.66
C SER A 26 3.88 -26.82 -15.77
N SER A 27 2.93 -26.01 -16.25
CA SER A 27 3.15 -24.97 -17.26
C SER A 27 2.61 -23.63 -16.77
N VAL A 28 3.23 -22.51 -17.18
CA VAL A 28 2.71 -21.15 -16.95
C VAL A 28 1.82 -20.67 -18.10
N THR A 29 1.76 -21.45 -19.19
CA THR A 29 0.88 -21.21 -20.33
C THR A 29 -0.12 -22.33 -20.47
N ALA A 30 -1.34 -22.02 -20.93
CA ALA A 30 -2.36 -23.01 -21.25
C ALA A 30 -1.85 -23.96 -22.35
N LYS A 31 -2.18 -25.24 -22.20
CA LYS A 31 -1.92 -26.31 -23.18
C LYS A 31 -3.19 -27.16 -23.32
N ASP A 32 -3.30 -27.85 -24.42
CA ASP A 32 -4.35 -28.87 -24.59
C ASP A 32 -4.21 -29.91 -23.46
N ASP A 33 -5.32 -30.42 -22.97
CA ASP A 33 -5.41 -31.41 -21.88
C ASP A 33 -4.80 -30.95 -20.52
N TYR A 34 -4.64 -29.63 -20.31
CA TYR A 34 -4.19 -29.06 -19.03
C TYR A 34 -5.30 -28.31 -18.34
N ILE A 35 -5.40 -28.49 -17.03
CA ILE A 35 -6.35 -27.79 -16.15
C ILE A 35 -5.63 -26.65 -15.41
N PRO A 36 -6.18 -25.42 -15.37
CA PRO A 36 -5.66 -24.33 -14.58
C PRO A 36 -5.81 -24.58 -13.08
N ILE A 37 -4.77 -24.21 -12.31
CA ILE A 37 -4.67 -24.41 -10.88
C ILE A 37 -4.61 -23.06 -10.15
N LEU A 38 -5.56 -22.83 -9.26
CA LEU A 38 -5.54 -21.71 -8.33
C LEU A 38 -4.54 -21.96 -7.20
N ARG A 39 -3.81 -20.93 -6.83
CA ARG A 39 -2.86 -20.92 -5.72
C ARG A 39 -3.30 -19.89 -4.67
N ALA A 40 -2.62 -19.81 -3.53
CA ALA A 40 -2.97 -18.89 -2.44
C ALA A 40 -3.02 -17.41 -2.87
N ASN A 41 -2.20 -16.98 -3.85
CA ASN A 41 -2.22 -15.62 -4.41
C ASN A 41 -3.49 -15.32 -5.22
N ASN A 42 -4.17 -16.34 -5.74
CA ASN A 42 -5.43 -16.21 -6.48
C ASN A 42 -6.65 -16.03 -5.55
N ILE A 43 -6.48 -16.24 -4.23
CA ILE A 43 -7.54 -16.08 -3.23
C ILE A 43 -7.47 -14.64 -2.70
N GLN A 44 -8.38 -13.78 -3.16
CA GLN A 44 -8.50 -12.39 -2.73
C GLN A 44 -9.89 -12.17 -2.06
N LYS A 45 -10.55 -11.01 -2.26
CA LYS A 45 -11.97 -10.84 -1.95
C LYS A 45 -12.81 -11.82 -2.80
N ASP A 46 -12.38 -12.01 -4.04
CA ASP A 46 -12.91 -12.96 -5.01
C ASP A 46 -11.80 -13.89 -5.49
N LEU A 47 -12.16 -14.95 -6.23
CA LEU A 47 -11.20 -15.82 -6.92
C LEU A 47 -10.66 -15.10 -8.17
N ILE A 48 -9.35 -14.89 -8.22
CA ILE A 48 -8.67 -14.21 -9.32
C ILE A 48 -8.12 -15.25 -10.30
N LEU A 49 -8.57 -15.20 -11.56
CA LEU A 49 -8.25 -16.18 -12.60
C LEU A 49 -7.11 -15.76 -13.53
N ASN A 50 -6.21 -14.91 -13.07
CA ASN A 50 -4.98 -14.53 -13.77
C ASN A 50 -3.74 -15.10 -13.05
N ASP A 51 -2.62 -15.16 -13.74
CA ASP A 51 -1.37 -15.74 -13.24
C ASP A 51 -1.55 -17.18 -12.72
N LEU A 52 -2.21 -18.02 -13.53
CA LEU A 52 -2.48 -19.41 -13.19
C LEU A 52 -1.31 -20.33 -13.60
N VAL A 53 -1.22 -21.46 -12.94
CA VAL A 53 -0.36 -22.58 -13.33
C VAL A 53 -1.27 -23.66 -13.89
N TYR A 54 -0.81 -24.38 -14.90
CA TYR A 54 -1.57 -25.41 -15.59
C TYR A 54 -0.91 -26.78 -15.34
N VAL A 55 -1.70 -27.81 -15.14
CA VAL A 55 -1.24 -29.19 -14.95
C VAL A 55 -2.01 -30.15 -15.85
N PRO A 56 -1.44 -31.33 -16.21
CA PRO A 56 -2.15 -32.36 -16.97
C PRO A 56 -3.49 -32.72 -16.31
N SER A 57 -4.52 -32.91 -17.12
CA SER A 57 -5.89 -33.16 -16.65
C SER A 57 -6.03 -34.49 -15.88
N ASP A 58 -5.21 -35.51 -16.20
CA ASP A 58 -5.16 -36.80 -15.53
C ASP A 58 -4.71 -36.71 -14.04
N LEU A 59 -4.07 -35.63 -13.65
CA LEU A 59 -3.71 -35.37 -12.25
C LEU A 59 -4.86 -34.75 -11.44
N VAL A 60 -5.92 -34.31 -12.09
CA VAL A 60 -7.03 -33.58 -11.44
C VAL A 60 -8.23 -34.53 -11.33
N LYS A 61 -8.71 -34.71 -10.11
CA LYS A 61 -9.94 -35.47 -9.86
C LYS A 61 -11.16 -34.58 -10.08
N GLU A 62 -12.29 -35.14 -10.50
CA GLU A 62 -13.53 -34.45 -10.71
C GLU A 62 -14.01 -33.67 -9.45
N GLU A 63 -13.80 -34.25 -8.26
CA GLU A 63 -14.14 -33.62 -7.00
C GLU A 63 -13.33 -32.32 -6.72
N GLN A 64 -12.16 -32.17 -7.34
CA GLN A 64 -11.26 -31.00 -7.20
C GLN A 64 -11.60 -29.88 -8.17
N MET A 65 -12.51 -30.08 -9.11
CA MET A 65 -13.03 -29.02 -9.97
C MET A 65 -13.90 -28.08 -9.15
N ILE A 66 -13.69 -26.77 -9.34
CA ILE A 66 -14.38 -25.73 -8.56
C ILE A 66 -15.79 -25.52 -9.09
N ARG A 67 -16.77 -25.70 -8.22
CA ARG A 67 -18.20 -25.54 -8.53
C ARG A 67 -18.74 -24.27 -7.87
N LYS A 68 -19.83 -23.75 -8.39
CA LYS A 68 -20.56 -22.63 -7.76
C LYS A 68 -20.89 -22.94 -6.30
N GLY A 69 -20.60 -21.99 -5.42
CA GLY A 69 -20.80 -22.14 -3.99
C GLY A 69 -19.61 -22.73 -3.22
N ASP A 70 -18.63 -23.31 -3.90
CA ASP A 70 -17.41 -23.81 -3.26
C ASP A 70 -16.59 -22.65 -2.68
N ILE A 71 -15.94 -22.89 -1.54
CA ILE A 71 -15.08 -21.90 -0.87
C ILE A 71 -13.63 -22.38 -0.98
N VAL A 72 -12.81 -21.66 -1.71
CA VAL A 72 -11.37 -21.95 -1.82
C VAL A 72 -10.63 -21.26 -0.68
N LEU A 73 -9.81 -22.03 0.04
CA LEU A 73 -9.14 -21.64 1.27
C LEU A 73 -7.62 -21.74 1.13
N ALA A 74 -6.88 -20.73 1.51
CA ALA A 74 -5.42 -20.81 1.62
C ALA A 74 -5.02 -21.57 2.89
N MET A 75 -4.50 -22.80 2.72
CA MET A 75 -4.13 -23.69 3.83
C MET A 75 -2.70 -23.43 4.31
N SER A 76 -1.81 -22.96 3.43
CA SER A 76 -0.40 -22.73 3.75
C SER A 76 0.15 -21.54 3.00
N SER A 77 0.93 -20.69 3.69
CA SER A 77 1.62 -19.54 3.11
C SER A 77 2.80 -19.11 3.96
N GLY A 78 3.81 -18.50 3.32
CA GLY A 78 4.89 -17.80 4.01
C GLY A 78 4.45 -16.50 4.73
N SER A 79 3.25 -15.99 4.42
CA SER A 79 2.66 -14.83 5.10
C SER A 79 1.51 -15.26 6.00
N LYS A 80 1.57 -14.87 7.27
CA LYS A 80 0.52 -15.16 8.27
C LYS A 80 -0.85 -14.61 7.86
N ASP A 81 -0.88 -13.48 7.18
CA ASP A 81 -2.11 -12.81 6.78
C ASP A 81 -2.86 -13.53 5.65
N LEU A 82 -2.15 -14.37 4.91
CA LEU A 82 -2.74 -15.14 3.80
C LEU A 82 -3.32 -16.48 4.26
N VAL A 83 -2.79 -17.10 5.31
CA VAL A 83 -3.31 -18.38 5.80
C VAL A 83 -4.74 -18.21 6.33
N GLY A 84 -5.62 -19.12 5.96
CA GLY A 84 -7.04 -19.09 6.27
C GLY A 84 -7.84 -18.05 5.47
N LYS A 85 -7.21 -17.34 4.53
CA LYS A 85 -7.94 -16.47 3.60
C LYS A 85 -8.80 -17.33 2.69
N SER A 86 -10.04 -16.92 2.47
CA SER A 86 -11.02 -17.68 1.70
C SER A 86 -11.73 -16.80 0.67
N ALA A 87 -12.13 -17.39 -0.43
CA ALA A 87 -13.02 -16.78 -1.41
C ALA A 87 -14.00 -17.80 -1.95
N GLN A 88 -15.25 -17.39 -2.18
CA GLN A 88 -16.30 -18.26 -2.67
C GLN A 88 -16.46 -18.15 -4.18
N ALA A 89 -16.63 -19.27 -4.86
CA ALA A 89 -16.94 -19.33 -6.28
C ALA A 89 -18.42 -18.92 -6.49
N ASN A 90 -18.66 -17.90 -7.29
CA ASN A 90 -20.00 -17.41 -7.65
C ASN A 90 -20.58 -18.12 -8.90
N ARG A 91 -19.79 -18.93 -9.57
CA ARG A 91 -20.12 -19.74 -10.75
C ARG A 91 -19.22 -21.00 -10.77
N ASP A 92 -19.54 -21.95 -11.62
CA ASP A 92 -18.61 -23.02 -11.96
C ASP A 92 -17.39 -22.43 -12.65
N ILE A 93 -16.22 -22.93 -12.26
CA ILE A 93 -14.91 -22.47 -12.79
C ILE A 93 -14.19 -23.68 -13.34
N ASP A 94 -13.82 -23.63 -14.61
CA ASP A 94 -13.01 -24.66 -15.24
C ASP A 94 -11.55 -24.57 -14.76
N ALA A 95 -11.37 -24.84 -13.48
CA ALA A 95 -10.10 -24.82 -12.77
C ALA A 95 -10.17 -25.69 -11.52
N ALA A 96 -9.01 -26.15 -11.08
CA ALA A 96 -8.81 -26.79 -9.79
C ALA A 96 -7.93 -25.90 -8.89
N PHE A 97 -7.40 -26.41 -7.80
CA PHE A 97 -6.59 -25.67 -6.83
C PHE A 97 -5.41 -26.53 -6.34
N GLY A 98 -4.29 -25.90 -6.05
CA GLY A 98 -3.05 -26.59 -5.70
C GLY A 98 -2.96 -27.01 -4.23
N THR A 99 -1.95 -27.80 -3.90
CA THR A 99 -1.72 -28.46 -2.59
C THR A 99 -1.75 -27.53 -1.39
N PHE A 100 -1.38 -26.24 -1.56
CA PHE A 100 -1.40 -25.23 -0.49
C PHE A 100 -2.77 -24.60 -0.28
N CYS A 101 -3.78 -25.05 -1.04
CA CYS A 101 -5.16 -24.66 -0.91
C CYS A 101 -6.02 -25.86 -0.50
N GLY A 102 -7.18 -25.55 0.08
CA GLY A 102 -8.26 -26.50 0.30
C GLY A 102 -9.55 -25.94 -0.28
N LEU A 103 -10.49 -26.83 -0.59
CA LEU A 103 -11.81 -26.44 -1.06
C LEU A 103 -12.85 -26.98 -0.09
N ILE A 104 -13.72 -26.09 0.37
CA ILE A 104 -14.85 -26.42 1.24
C ILE A 104 -16.09 -26.45 0.38
N ARG A 105 -16.74 -27.60 0.35
CA ARG A 105 -18.00 -27.82 -0.34
C ARG A 105 -19.12 -28.06 0.66
N ALA A 106 -20.16 -27.26 0.58
CA ALA A 106 -21.33 -27.35 1.44
C ALA A 106 -22.14 -28.64 1.17
N LYS A 107 -22.73 -29.21 2.20
CA LYS A 107 -23.72 -30.29 2.11
C LYS A 107 -25.13 -29.68 2.11
N GLU A 108 -26.16 -30.49 1.79
CA GLU A 108 -27.55 -30.05 1.62
C GLU A 108 -28.18 -29.29 2.82
N LYS A 109 -27.65 -29.51 4.03
CA LYS A 109 -28.19 -28.89 5.27
C LYS A 109 -27.76 -27.43 5.47
N VAL A 110 -26.83 -26.91 4.68
CA VAL A 110 -26.31 -25.56 4.82
C VAL A 110 -26.33 -24.81 3.48
N ASP A 111 -26.80 -23.57 3.53
CA ASP A 111 -26.67 -22.65 2.41
C ASP A 111 -25.19 -22.33 2.17
N SER A 112 -24.70 -22.49 0.94
CA SER A 112 -23.28 -22.31 0.62
C SER A 112 -22.80 -20.86 0.81
N LYS A 113 -23.67 -19.86 0.58
CA LYS A 113 -23.36 -18.46 0.82
C LYS A 113 -23.29 -18.16 2.32
N PHE A 114 -24.22 -18.71 3.12
CA PHE A 114 -24.16 -18.61 4.58
C PHE A 114 -22.83 -19.15 5.10
N LEU A 115 -22.43 -20.34 4.63
CA LEU A 115 -21.14 -20.93 4.98
C LEU A 115 -19.98 -20.03 4.52
N GLY A 116 -20.00 -19.50 3.31
CA GLY A 116 -18.99 -18.57 2.79
C GLY A 116 -18.84 -17.31 3.64
N LEU A 117 -19.94 -16.76 4.16
CA LEU A 117 -19.93 -15.62 5.07
C LEU A 117 -19.28 -15.94 6.42
N TYR A 118 -19.48 -17.17 6.95
CA TYR A 118 -18.79 -17.60 8.18
C TYR A 118 -17.27 -17.51 8.04
N PHE A 119 -16.72 -17.95 6.91
CA PHE A 119 -15.26 -17.89 6.66
C PHE A 119 -14.73 -16.47 6.45
N GLN A 120 -15.58 -15.44 6.44
CA GLN A 120 -15.20 -14.03 6.43
C GLN A 120 -15.28 -13.38 7.83
N THR A 121 -15.79 -14.09 8.85
CA THR A 121 -15.93 -13.55 10.21
C THR A 121 -14.60 -13.35 10.92
N GLN A 122 -14.54 -12.38 11.84
CA GLN A 122 -13.40 -12.21 12.73
C GLN A 122 -13.20 -13.41 13.67
N GLU A 123 -14.27 -14.10 14.03
CA GLU A 123 -14.20 -15.32 14.86
C GLU A 123 -13.40 -16.42 14.16
N TYR A 124 -13.71 -16.69 12.89
CA TYR A 124 -12.92 -17.61 12.08
C TYR A 124 -11.46 -17.14 11.92
N ARG A 125 -11.21 -15.86 11.68
CA ARG A 125 -9.85 -15.31 11.58
C ARG A 125 -9.06 -15.48 12.88
N ASN A 126 -9.69 -15.28 14.02
CA ASN A 126 -9.08 -15.51 15.34
C ASN A 126 -8.74 -17.00 15.54
N PHE A 127 -9.65 -17.89 15.14
CA PHE A 127 -9.40 -19.34 15.16
C PHE A 127 -8.16 -19.70 14.31
N VAL A 128 -8.08 -19.22 13.08
CA VAL A 128 -6.92 -19.44 12.21
C VAL A 128 -5.63 -18.91 12.84
N SER A 129 -5.67 -17.71 13.38
CA SER A 129 -4.50 -17.09 14.05
C SER A 129 -4.01 -17.90 15.25
N TYR A 130 -4.92 -18.55 15.97
CA TYR A 130 -4.59 -19.43 17.09
C TYR A 130 -3.98 -20.75 16.63
N GLN A 131 -4.53 -21.37 15.56
CA GLN A 131 -4.08 -22.67 15.06
C GLN A 131 -2.79 -22.59 14.24
N SER A 132 -2.56 -21.49 13.52
CA SER A 132 -1.44 -21.34 12.59
C SER A 132 -0.11 -20.91 13.24
N LYS A 133 0.15 -21.27 14.50
CA LYS A 133 1.38 -20.93 15.20
C LYS A 133 2.58 -21.69 14.64
N GLY A 134 3.37 -21.07 13.74
CA GLY A 134 4.63 -21.57 13.22
C GLY A 134 5.64 -20.44 13.04
N VAL A 135 6.96 -20.74 13.15
CA VAL A 135 8.03 -19.71 13.11
C VAL A 135 8.30 -19.22 11.68
N ASN A 136 8.24 -20.10 10.66
CA ASN A 136 8.61 -19.77 9.27
C ASN A 136 7.52 -20.04 8.23
N ILE A 137 6.65 -21.01 8.42
CA ILE A 137 5.53 -21.32 7.53
C ILE A 137 4.29 -21.53 8.40
N CYS A 138 3.31 -20.67 8.21
CA CYS A 138 2.01 -20.84 8.83
C CYS A 138 1.21 -21.87 8.02
N ASN A 139 0.76 -22.94 8.66
CA ASN A 139 0.04 -24.03 8.02
C ASN A 139 -1.21 -24.38 8.81
N LEU A 140 -2.34 -24.37 8.14
CA LEU A 140 -3.63 -24.81 8.66
C LEU A 140 -3.86 -26.25 8.23
N LYS A 141 -4.02 -27.16 9.16
CA LYS A 141 -4.19 -28.59 8.86
C LYS A 141 -5.65 -28.90 8.57
N LYS A 142 -5.92 -29.96 7.81
CA LYS A 142 -7.27 -30.45 7.55
C LYS A 142 -8.07 -30.64 8.85
N LYS A 143 -7.48 -31.29 9.84
CA LYS A 143 -8.09 -31.54 11.15
C LYS A 143 -8.48 -30.23 11.91
N ASP A 144 -7.77 -29.14 11.66
CA ASP A 144 -8.07 -27.87 12.33
C ASP A 144 -9.39 -27.31 11.78
N ILE A 145 -9.59 -27.36 10.45
CA ILE A 145 -10.86 -26.96 9.82
C ILE A 145 -11.99 -27.93 10.22
N GLU A 146 -11.74 -29.23 10.23
CA GLU A 146 -12.72 -30.24 10.60
C GLU A 146 -13.16 -30.14 12.08
N SER A 147 -12.35 -29.51 12.93
CA SER A 147 -12.68 -29.27 14.34
C SER A 147 -13.59 -28.05 14.58
N LEU A 148 -13.86 -27.24 13.54
CA LEU A 148 -14.72 -26.07 13.68
C LEU A 148 -16.13 -26.47 14.10
N GLN A 149 -16.66 -25.66 15.03
CA GLN A 149 -18.07 -25.66 15.42
C GLN A 149 -18.70 -24.40 14.82
N ILE A 150 -19.72 -24.56 14.01
CA ILE A 150 -20.32 -23.45 13.23
C ILE A 150 -21.75 -23.22 13.73
N PRO A 151 -22.09 -21.96 14.11
CA PRO A 151 -23.46 -21.63 14.49
C PRO A 151 -24.37 -21.78 13.27
N LEU A 152 -25.34 -22.68 13.35
CA LEU A 152 -26.19 -23.04 12.21
C LEU A 152 -27.68 -22.90 12.57
N PRO A 153 -28.34 -21.81 12.13
CA PRO A 153 -29.77 -21.68 12.21
C PRO A 153 -30.48 -22.59 11.19
N PRO A 154 -31.82 -22.76 11.28
CA PRO A 154 -32.62 -23.44 10.25
C PRO A 154 -32.42 -22.82 8.86
N LEU A 155 -32.50 -23.62 7.80
CA LEU A 155 -32.20 -23.20 6.43
C LEU A 155 -32.97 -21.93 5.97
N PRO A 156 -34.29 -21.78 6.27
CA PRO A 156 -34.98 -20.53 5.94
C PRO A 156 -34.36 -19.28 6.60
N THR A 157 -33.88 -19.41 7.83
CA THR A 157 -33.19 -18.32 8.56
C THR A 157 -31.81 -18.03 7.93
N GLN A 158 -31.08 -19.08 7.49
CA GLN A 158 -29.83 -18.86 6.75
C GLN A 158 -30.05 -18.02 5.50
N HIS A 159 -31.08 -18.32 4.71
CA HIS A 159 -31.41 -17.55 3.50
C HIS A 159 -31.78 -16.09 3.83
N GLN A 160 -32.55 -15.84 4.91
CA GLN A 160 -32.85 -14.47 5.35
C GLN A 160 -31.59 -13.71 5.75
N ILE A 161 -30.69 -14.34 6.53
CA ILE A 161 -29.43 -13.77 6.94
C ILE A 161 -28.58 -13.41 5.71
N VAL A 162 -28.42 -14.35 4.77
CA VAL A 162 -27.65 -14.12 3.53
C VAL A 162 -28.22 -12.94 2.76
N SER A 163 -29.52 -12.95 2.48
CA SER A 163 -30.18 -11.87 1.73
C SER A 163 -29.97 -10.51 2.39
N ARG A 164 -30.13 -10.43 3.71
CA ARG A 164 -29.95 -9.18 4.46
C ARG A 164 -28.49 -8.70 4.46
N ILE A 165 -27.53 -9.61 4.67
CA ILE A 165 -26.09 -9.27 4.62
C ILE A 165 -25.71 -8.82 3.22
N GLU A 166 -26.12 -9.53 2.17
CA GLU A 166 -25.81 -9.15 0.78
C GLU A 166 -26.33 -7.73 0.47
N SER A 167 -27.57 -7.40 0.88
CA SER A 167 -28.10 -6.04 0.73
C SER A 167 -27.24 -4.98 1.41
N LEU A 168 -26.89 -5.20 2.68
CA LEU A 168 -26.04 -4.27 3.45
C LEU A 168 -24.63 -4.16 2.87
N PHE A 169 -24.06 -5.26 2.38
CA PHE A 169 -22.72 -5.26 1.78
C PHE A 169 -22.67 -4.53 0.44
N VAL A 170 -23.74 -4.59 -0.35
CA VAL A 170 -23.86 -3.79 -1.59
C VAL A 170 -23.80 -2.29 -1.27
N GLU A 171 -24.49 -1.84 -0.21
CA GLU A 171 -24.44 -0.44 0.22
C GLU A 171 -23.06 -0.03 0.74
N LEU A 172 -22.42 -0.90 1.55
CA LEU A 172 -21.06 -0.66 2.04
C LEU A 172 -20.02 -0.63 0.90
N ASP A 173 -20.15 -1.52 -0.08
CA ASP A 173 -19.25 -1.57 -1.23
C ASP A 173 -19.35 -0.30 -2.09
N LYS A 174 -20.58 0.22 -2.32
CA LYS A 174 -20.78 1.52 -2.97
C LYS A 174 -20.16 2.66 -2.19
N ALA A 175 -20.31 2.69 -0.86
CA ALA A 175 -19.68 3.70 -0.02
C ALA A 175 -18.15 3.65 -0.12
N VAL A 176 -17.56 2.45 -0.11
CA VAL A 176 -16.10 2.26 -0.29
C VAL A 176 -15.65 2.76 -1.66
N GLU A 177 -16.39 2.49 -2.73
CA GLU A 177 -16.09 2.96 -4.08
C GLU A 177 -16.10 4.50 -4.15
N HIS A 178 -17.12 5.15 -3.58
CA HIS A 178 -17.19 6.61 -3.50
C HIS A 178 -16.02 7.21 -2.72
N LEU A 179 -15.65 6.61 -1.57
CA LEU A 179 -14.51 7.06 -0.77
C LEU A 179 -13.19 6.93 -1.53
N ARG A 180 -12.97 5.84 -2.25
CA ARG A 180 -11.79 5.64 -3.12
C ARG A 180 -11.74 6.63 -4.26
N THR A 181 -12.88 6.90 -4.89
CA THR A 181 -13.00 7.91 -5.95
C THR A 181 -12.65 9.30 -5.40
N ALA A 182 -13.20 9.68 -4.24
CA ALA A 182 -12.85 10.93 -3.58
C ALA A 182 -11.35 11.02 -3.24
N GLN A 183 -10.73 9.93 -2.80
CA GLN A 183 -9.29 9.88 -2.55
C GLN A 183 -8.46 10.12 -3.82
N GLN A 184 -8.90 9.59 -4.96
CA GLN A 184 -8.25 9.84 -6.25
C GLN A 184 -8.44 11.29 -6.70
N GLN A 185 -9.64 11.85 -6.53
CA GLN A 185 -9.95 13.25 -6.85
C GLN A 185 -9.11 14.22 -6.01
N LEU A 186 -8.86 13.93 -4.74
CA LEU A 186 -7.99 14.75 -3.89
C LEU A 186 -6.55 14.82 -4.43
N LYS A 187 -6.01 13.74 -4.98
CA LYS A 187 -4.68 13.76 -5.63
C LYS A 187 -4.65 14.70 -6.83
N ILE A 188 -5.70 14.67 -7.66
CA ILE A 188 -5.85 15.56 -8.82
C ILE A 188 -6.02 17.01 -8.35
N TYR A 189 -6.83 17.22 -7.32
CA TYR A 189 -7.05 18.54 -6.73
C TYR A 189 -5.75 19.17 -6.21
N ARG A 190 -4.91 18.42 -5.47
CA ARG A 190 -3.60 18.90 -5.00
C ARG A 190 -2.73 19.41 -6.16
N GLN A 191 -2.66 18.66 -7.26
CA GLN A 191 -1.90 19.08 -8.44
C GLN A 191 -2.54 20.30 -9.13
N ALA A 192 -3.86 20.38 -9.19
CA ALA A 192 -4.58 21.52 -9.76
C ALA A 192 -4.36 22.79 -8.96
N VAL A 193 -4.37 22.71 -7.62
CA VAL A 193 -4.04 23.85 -6.73
C VAL A 193 -2.64 24.40 -7.03
N LEU A 194 -1.63 23.50 -7.07
CA LEU A 194 -0.25 23.90 -7.36
C LEU A 194 -0.13 24.51 -8.77
N ASN A 195 -0.78 23.92 -9.77
CA ASN A 195 -0.76 24.44 -11.13
C ASN A 195 -1.43 25.80 -11.25
N HIS A 196 -2.55 26.00 -10.56
CA HIS A 196 -3.27 27.28 -10.58
C HIS A 196 -2.43 28.42 -9.98
N TRP A 197 -1.92 28.22 -8.77
CA TRP A 197 -1.25 29.29 -8.03
C TRP A 197 0.19 29.56 -8.44
N LEU A 198 0.88 28.57 -9.00
CA LEU A 198 2.27 28.73 -9.46
C LEU A 198 2.36 28.93 -10.98
N ASN A 199 1.27 29.30 -11.63
CA ASN A 199 1.23 29.53 -13.08
C ASN A 199 1.47 31.01 -13.43
N ASN A 200 2.45 31.29 -14.27
CA ASN A 200 2.74 32.63 -14.79
C ASN A 200 2.03 32.85 -16.13
N GLU A 201 0.68 32.73 -16.15
CA GLU A 201 -0.09 32.89 -17.40
C GLU A 201 0.02 34.30 -18.03
N LYS A 202 0.30 35.31 -17.21
CA LYS A 202 0.37 36.72 -17.67
C LYS A 202 1.79 37.16 -18.06
N GLY A 203 2.80 36.28 -17.96
CA GLY A 203 4.19 36.57 -18.33
C GLY A 203 4.85 37.72 -17.56
N LYS A 204 4.29 38.13 -16.42
CA LYS A 204 4.72 39.31 -15.65
C LYS A 204 5.77 39.03 -14.56
N TRP A 205 6.04 37.76 -14.29
CA TRP A 205 6.98 37.39 -13.22
C TRP A 205 8.42 37.38 -13.75
N GLU A 206 9.33 37.80 -12.89
CA GLU A 206 10.77 37.75 -13.17
C GLU A 206 11.19 36.27 -13.35
N THR A 207 12.02 36.01 -14.34
CA THR A 207 12.56 34.65 -14.59
C THR A 207 14.01 34.63 -14.17
N VAL A 208 14.36 33.78 -13.21
CA VAL A 208 15.70 33.63 -12.65
C VAL A 208 16.12 32.16 -12.63
N LYS A 209 17.44 31.90 -12.64
CA LYS A 209 17.96 30.56 -12.33
C LYS A 209 18.07 30.38 -10.83
N LEU A 210 17.81 29.20 -10.32
CA LEU A 210 17.91 28.88 -8.90
C LEU A 210 19.28 29.25 -8.31
N GLY A 211 20.35 28.96 -9.05
CA GLY A 211 21.71 29.28 -8.62
C GLY A 211 22.03 30.79 -8.53
N GLU A 212 21.18 31.69 -9.04
CA GLU A 212 21.31 33.15 -8.93
C GLU A 212 20.71 33.69 -7.62
N VAL A 213 19.79 32.92 -7.01
CA VAL A 213 19.02 33.33 -5.83
C VAL A 213 19.23 32.42 -4.62
N ALA A 214 20.02 31.34 -4.79
CA ALA A 214 20.29 30.37 -3.75
C ALA A 214 21.71 29.81 -3.89
N GLU A 215 22.32 29.49 -2.76
CA GLU A 215 23.48 28.63 -2.72
C GLU A 215 23.03 27.18 -2.88
N VAL A 216 23.54 26.52 -3.95
CA VAL A 216 23.18 25.12 -4.25
C VAL A 216 24.45 24.26 -4.19
N ASN A 217 24.49 23.36 -3.22
CA ASN A 217 25.63 22.49 -2.96
C ASN A 217 25.21 21.02 -2.95
N THR A 218 26.19 20.14 -2.93
CA THR A 218 25.99 18.70 -2.67
C THR A 218 26.78 18.31 -1.44
N GLY A 219 26.28 17.31 -0.74
CA GLY A 219 26.97 16.73 0.40
C GLY A 219 28.02 15.69 0.01
N SER A 220 28.52 14.96 1.01
CA SER A 220 29.50 13.92 0.88
C SER A 220 29.20 12.76 1.83
N THR A 221 29.73 11.59 1.50
CA THR A 221 29.67 10.42 2.39
C THR A 221 31.07 10.19 2.99
N PRO A 222 31.23 10.36 4.31
CA PRO A 222 32.47 9.99 4.97
C PRO A 222 32.77 8.50 4.76
N LYS A 223 34.06 8.13 4.68
CA LYS A 223 34.44 6.72 4.48
C LYS A 223 33.83 5.83 5.58
N ARG A 224 32.98 4.88 5.20
CA ARG A 224 32.28 3.97 6.13
C ARG A 224 33.24 3.13 6.99
N GLY A 225 34.42 2.79 6.49
CA GLY A 225 35.41 2.00 7.23
C GLY A 225 36.18 2.78 8.32
N ILE A 226 36.04 4.11 8.42
CA ILE A 226 36.66 4.93 9.47
C ILE A 226 35.62 5.13 10.58
N LYS A 227 35.77 4.36 11.65
CA LYS A 227 34.85 4.38 12.80
C LYS A 227 34.72 5.76 13.44
N ASP A 228 35.82 6.50 13.53
CA ASP A 228 35.89 7.85 14.10
C ASP A 228 34.95 8.86 13.41
N TYR A 229 34.48 8.57 12.20
CA TYR A 229 33.56 9.44 11.49
C TYR A 229 32.10 9.18 11.86
N TRP A 230 31.80 8.00 12.43
CA TRP A 230 30.42 7.53 12.64
C TRP A 230 30.11 7.22 14.10
N GLU A 231 31.06 6.60 14.84
CA GLU A 231 30.84 6.21 16.24
C GLU A 231 30.71 7.47 17.12
N ASN A 232 29.66 7.50 17.94
CA ASN A 232 29.31 8.64 18.79
C ASN A 232 29.07 9.95 18.03
N GLY A 233 28.66 9.88 16.76
CA GLY A 233 28.29 11.06 15.99
C GLY A 233 27.11 11.80 16.61
N ASN A 234 27.17 13.13 16.57
CA ASN A 234 26.16 14.04 17.09
C ASN A 234 25.60 14.99 16.01
N ILE A 235 26.21 15.01 14.83
CA ILE A 235 25.77 15.84 13.70
C ILE A 235 24.87 14.98 12.81
N PRO A 236 23.59 15.38 12.61
CA PRO A 236 22.66 14.66 11.73
C PRO A 236 23.22 14.57 10.31
N TRP A 237 23.16 13.37 9.71
CA TRP A 237 23.59 13.14 8.33
C TRP A 237 22.45 12.50 7.52
N ILE A 238 21.97 13.24 6.52
CA ILE A 238 20.76 12.95 5.77
C ILE A 238 21.07 12.27 4.46
N THR A 239 20.30 11.24 4.15
CA THR A 239 20.36 10.51 2.88
C THR A 239 19.16 10.82 1.98
N SER A 240 19.24 10.44 0.71
CA SER A 240 18.14 10.65 -0.25
C SER A 240 16.85 9.93 0.12
N GLY A 241 16.89 8.89 0.95
CA GLY A 241 15.69 8.18 1.41
C GLY A 241 14.79 9.04 2.31
N GLU A 242 15.38 9.97 3.05
CA GLU A 242 14.68 10.79 4.05
C GLU A 242 13.84 11.91 3.43
N VAL A 243 14.07 12.28 2.16
CA VAL A 243 13.22 13.25 1.43
C VAL A 243 11.83 12.73 1.08
N ASN A 244 11.53 11.48 1.43
CA ASN A 244 10.15 10.98 1.36
C ASN A 244 9.23 11.66 2.37
N ASN A 245 9.79 12.25 3.42
CA ASN A 245 9.10 13.15 4.35
C ASN A 245 9.19 14.59 3.81
N VAL A 246 8.08 15.30 3.84
CA VAL A 246 7.99 16.71 3.38
C VAL A 246 8.91 17.64 4.19
N CYS A 247 9.11 17.31 5.47
CA CYS A 247 10.01 17.97 6.39
C CYS A 247 10.88 16.96 7.12
N ILE A 248 12.17 17.27 7.27
CA ILE A 248 13.15 16.42 7.95
C ILE A 248 13.43 17.01 9.32
N THR A 249 12.93 16.33 10.36
CA THR A 249 13.05 16.74 11.77
C THR A 249 14.12 15.98 12.53
N LYS A 250 14.57 14.85 11.99
CA LYS A 250 15.60 13.97 12.57
C LYS A 250 16.31 13.22 11.48
N ALA A 251 17.54 12.78 11.74
CA ALA A 251 18.30 11.89 10.89
C ALA A 251 18.21 10.43 11.38
N THR A 252 18.43 9.50 10.47
CA THR A 252 18.61 8.08 10.82
C THR A 252 20.08 7.77 11.15
N GLU A 253 21.01 8.57 10.63
CA GLU A 253 22.44 8.42 10.85
C GLU A 253 23.06 9.73 11.32
N TYR A 254 24.19 9.62 12.02
CA TYR A 254 24.91 10.76 12.57
C TYR A 254 26.40 10.63 12.26
N ILE A 255 27.09 11.76 12.07
CA ILE A 255 28.53 11.83 11.88
C ILE A 255 29.16 12.69 12.98
N THR A 256 30.47 12.57 13.13
CA THR A 256 31.25 13.31 14.11
C THR A 256 31.76 14.65 13.57
N GLU A 257 32.16 15.57 14.45
CA GLU A 257 32.86 16.78 14.05
C GLU A 257 34.19 16.50 13.28
N LYS A 258 34.81 15.36 13.58
CA LYS A 258 36.03 14.91 12.86
C LYS A 258 35.70 14.64 11.39
N ALA A 259 34.55 14.00 11.12
CA ALA A 259 34.08 13.79 9.75
C ALA A 259 33.85 15.10 9.00
N ILE A 260 33.28 16.13 9.65
CA ILE A 260 33.14 17.47 9.03
C ILE A 260 34.47 18.11 8.72
N LYS A 261 35.45 18.02 9.64
CA LYS A 261 36.78 18.66 9.48
C LYS A 261 37.67 17.99 8.42
N GLU A 262 37.58 16.65 8.32
CA GLU A 262 38.46 15.85 7.48
C GLU A 262 37.87 15.41 6.14
N THR A 263 36.58 15.74 5.89
CA THR A 263 35.89 15.38 4.63
C THR A 263 35.22 16.60 3.99
N ASN A 264 34.61 16.40 2.82
CA ASN A 264 33.83 17.44 2.14
C ASN A 264 32.37 17.59 2.71
N CYS A 265 32.09 16.98 3.83
CA CYS A 265 30.79 17.18 4.49
C CYS A 265 30.69 18.61 5.03
N LYS A 266 29.56 19.23 4.79
CA LYS A 266 29.24 20.59 5.31
C LYS A 266 27.93 20.54 6.06
N ILE A 267 27.85 21.31 7.14
CA ILE A 267 26.58 21.53 7.85
C ILE A 267 25.75 22.52 7.05
N ILE A 268 24.55 22.09 6.69
CA ILE A 268 23.55 22.85 5.98
C ILE A 268 22.58 23.40 7.03
N PRO A 269 22.31 24.71 7.04
CA PRO A 269 21.49 25.31 8.07
C PRO A 269 20.04 24.86 7.98
N LYS A 270 19.40 24.73 9.14
CA LYS A 270 17.95 24.61 9.28
C LYS A 270 17.22 25.62 8.37
N GLY A 271 16.17 25.16 7.75
CA GLY A 271 15.38 25.96 6.81
C GLY A 271 15.87 25.86 5.37
N SER A 272 16.97 25.17 5.07
CA SER A 272 17.35 24.88 3.71
C SER A 272 16.45 23.81 3.11
N LEU A 273 16.32 23.79 1.78
CA LEU A 273 15.65 22.72 1.05
C LEU A 273 16.70 21.68 0.59
N VAL A 274 16.29 20.42 0.48
CA VAL A 274 17.10 19.35 -0.09
C VAL A 274 16.32 18.65 -1.19
N VAL A 275 16.98 18.41 -2.33
CA VAL A 275 16.39 17.73 -3.50
C VAL A 275 17.19 16.47 -3.79
N ALA A 276 16.50 15.33 -3.88
CA ALA A 276 17.13 14.08 -4.25
C ALA A 276 17.54 14.07 -5.71
N MET A 277 18.84 13.94 -5.98
CA MET A 277 19.39 13.83 -7.33
C MET A 277 19.41 12.38 -7.81
N TYR A 278 19.52 11.42 -6.88
CA TYR A 278 19.56 9.98 -7.14
C TYR A 278 18.41 9.27 -6.45
N GLY A 279 18.14 8.06 -6.87
CA GLY A 279 17.14 7.16 -6.32
C GLY A 279 16.19 6.64 -7.37
N GLU A 280 16.03 5.32 -7.36
CA GLU A 280 15.04 4.63 -8.18
C GLU A 280 13.63 4.83 -7.58
N GLY A 281 12.62 4.45 -8.32
CA GLY A 281 11.25 4.60 -7.87
C GLY A 281 10.80 6.07 -7.79
N LYS A 282 10.31 6.54 -6.64
CA LYS A 282 9.69 7.87 -6.47
C LYS A 282 10.58 8.92 -5.81
N THR A 283 11.82 8.61 -5.43
CA THR A 283 12.66 9.50 -4.62
C THR A 283 13.31 10.61 -5.42
N ARG A 284 13.89 10.30 -6.60
CA ARG A 284 14.57 11.28 -7.46
C ARG A 284 13.65 12.44 -7.83
N GLY A 285 14.12 13.67 -7.62
CA GLY A 285 13.38 14.92 -7.87
C GLY A 285 12.51 15.38 -6.72
N LYS A 286 12.34 14.58 -5.65
CA LYS A 286 11.62 15.04 -4.45
C LYS A 286 12.39 16.10 -3.71
N CYS A 287 11.66 17.05 -3.15
CA CYS A 287 12.15 18.14 -2.33
C CYS A 287 11.61 18.02 -0.90
N ALA A 288 12.47 18.24 0.09
CA ALA A 288 12.10 18.32 1.50
C ALA A 288 12.76 19.53 2.16
N GLU A 289 12.20 20.01 3.26
CA GLU A 289 12.77 21.06 4.08
C GLU A 289 13.50 20.49 5.29
N LEU A 290 14.70 20.97 5.55
CA LEU A 290 15.44 20.66 6.77
C LEU A 290 14.89 21.49 7.94
N LEU A 291 14.37 20.87 8.97
CA LEU A 291 13.98 21.53 10.22
C LEU A 291 15.06 21.40 11.31
N ILE A 292 16.21 20.88 10.96
CA ILE A 292 17.42 20.76 11.78
C ILE A 292 18.64 21.16 10.96
N ASP A 293 19.72 21.58 11.63
CA ASP A 293 21.04 21.67 10.99
C ASP A 293 21.56 20.27 10.71
N ALA A 294 21.98 20.00 9.49
CA ALA A 294 22.39 18.64 9.10
C ALA A 294 23.43 18.65 7.98
N ALA A 295 24.27 17.63 7.93
CA ALA A 295 25.04 17.30 6.74
C ALA A 295 24.23 16.37 5.82
N THR A 296 24.60 16.28 4.55
CA THR A 296 23.92 15.42 3.57
C THR A 296 24.91 14.55 2.81
N ASN A 297 24.41 13.47 2.22
CA ASN A 297 25.19 12.68 1.28
C ASN A 297 25.23 13.35 -0.11
N GLN A 298 26.05 12.81 -1.01
CA GLN A 298 26.19 13.29 -2.39
C GLN A 298 24.95 13.06 -3.28
N ALA A 299 23.98 12.30 -2.80
CA ALA A 299 22.73 12.06 -3.53
C ALA A 299 21.70 13.20 -3.35
N LEU A 300 22.00 14.18 -2.48
CA LEU A 300 21.17 15.33 -2.21
C LEU A 300 21.84 16.61 -2.73
N ALA A 301 21.07 17.45 -3.41
CA ALA A 301 21.37 18.86 -3.60
C ALA A 301 20.73 19.66 -2.46
N SER A 302 21.52 20.39 -1.70
CA SER A 302 21.05 21.37 -0.70
C SER A 302 20.87 22.73 -1.35
N ILE A 303 19.80 23.42 -0.98
CA ILE A 303 19.40 24.72 -1.53
C ILE A 303 19.17 25.66 -0.36
N THR A 304 20.09 26.60 -0.17
CA THR A 304 19.97 27.64 0.86
C THR A 304 19.64 28.96 0.16
N ILE A 305 18.42 29.44 0.33
CA ILE A 305 17.97 30.70 -0.26
C ILE A 305 18.71 31.85 0.42
N ASN A 306 19.39 32.70 -0.36
CA ASN A 306 20.17 33.84 0.10
C ASN A 306 19.68 35.19 -0.47
N SER A 307 18.74 35.14 -1.41
CA SER A 307 18.17 36.35 -2.01
C SER A 307 16.94 36.82 -1.22
N PRO A 308 16.89 38.14 -0.84
CA PRO A 308 15.74 38.70 -0.17
C PRO A 308 14.48 38.81 -1.06
N LYS A 309 14.64 38.60 -2.37
CA LYS A 309 13.52 38.60 -3.33
C LYS A 309 12.73 37.30 -3.34
N VAL A 310 13.26 36.23 -2.72
CA VAL A 310 12.70 34.88 -2.83
C VAL A 310 12.22 34.36 -1.48
N TYR A 311 10.95 34.05 -1.41
CA TYR A 311 10.36 33.39 -0.25
C TYR A 311 10.56 31.87 -0.33
N LYS A 312 11.32 31.30 0.59
CA LYS A 312 11.71 29.88 0.59
C LYS A 312 10.53 28.90 0.41
N PRO A 313 9.39 29.03 1.12
CA PRO A 313 8.25 28.13 0.91
C PRO A 313 7.71 28.16 -0.52
N TYR A 314 7.80 29.30 -1.23
CA TYR A 314 7.44 29.40 -2.64
C TYR A 314 8.30 28.46 -3.51
N VAL A 315 9.60 28.40 -3.25
CA VAL A 315 10.53 27.52 -3.96
C VAL A 315 10.22 26.05 -3.65
N LYS A 316 9.87 25.72 -2.41
CA LYS A 316 9.44 24.36 -2.02
C LYS A 316 8.22 23.93 -2.84
N TRP A 317 7.19 24.76 -2.93
CA TRP A 317 5.99 24.44 -3.71
C TRP A 317 6.25 24.41 -5.22
N PHE A 318 7.19 25.23 -5.70
CA PHE A 318 7.66 25.15 -7.08
C PHE A 318 8.25 23.76 -7.40
N PHE A 319 9.12 23.21 -6.54
CA PHE A 319 9.67 21.87 -6.70
C PHE A 319 8.60 20.80 -6.65
N GLU A 320 7.64 20.92 -5.74
CA GLU A 320 6.51 19.97 -5.62
C GLU A 320 5.65 19.96 -6.89
N ARG A 321 5.27 21.15 -7.39
CA ARG A 321 4.56 21.28 -8.67
C ARG A 321 5.30 20.66 -9.83
N ASN A 322 6.59 20.91 -9.91
CA ASN A 322 7.42 20.51 -11.05
C ASN A 322 8.12 19.17 -10.86
N TYR A 323 7.79 18.42 -9.83
CA TYR A 323 8.43 17.14 -9.51
C TYR A 323 8.60 16.23 -10.73
N GLN A 324 7.55 15.98 -11.51
CA GLN A 324 7.61 15.11 -12.69
C GLN A 324 8.51 15.71 -13.80
N LYS A 325 8.40 17.02 -14.05
CA LYS A 325 9.23 17.70 -15.04
C LYS A 325 10.71 17.64 -14.69
N ILE A 326 11.04 17.94 -13.43
CA ILE A 326 12.42 17.91 -12.93
C ILE A 326 12.99 16.48 -13.02
N ARG A 327 12.19 15.49 -12.65
CA ARG A 327 12.55 14.07 -12.74
C ARG A 327 12.90 13.65 -14.19
N MET A 328 12.18 14.19 -15.20
CA MET A 328 12.43 13.92 -16.60
C MET A 328 13.69 14.60 -17.16
N LEU A 329 14.23 15.61 -16.49
CA LEU A 329 15.50 16.24 -16.88
C LEU A 329 16.73 15.39 -16.58
N SER A 330 16.56 14.22 -15.97
CA SER A 330 17.66 13.31 -15.67
C SER A 330 18.36 12.83 -16.96
N SER A 331 19.69 12.81 -16.93
CA SER A 331 20.56 12.36 -18.01
C SER A 331 21.30 11.07 -17.61
N GLY A 332 21.61 10.22 -18.58
CA GLY A 332 22.33 8.95 -18.39
C GLY A 332 21.59 7.77 -19.00
N GLY A 333 22.31 6.80 -19.57
CA GLY A 333 21.72 5.70 -20.35
C GLY A 333 21.09 4.59 -19.50
N VAL A 334 21.83 4.03 -18.52
CA VAL A 334 21.40 2.86 -17.75
C VAL A 334 20.70 3.27 -16.43
N GLN A 335 21.18 4.33 -15.78
CA GLN A 335 20.54 4.93 -14.60
C GLN A 335 20.48 6.45 -14.76
N PRO A 336 19.37 6.99 -15.23
CA PRO A 336 19.22 8.43 -15.38
C PRO A 336 19.20 9.12 -14.02
N ASN A 337 20.12 10.05 -13.79
CA ASN A 337 20.25 10.81 -12.54
C ASN A 337 20.15 12.31 -12.81
N LEU A 338 19.67 13.05 -11.83
CA LEU A 338 19.82 14.49 -11.79
C LEU A 338 21.26 14.82 -11.33
N ASN A 339 21.74 15.99 -11.68
CA ASN A 339 23.01 16.51 -11.21
C ASN A 339 22.87 17.94 -10.69
N LEU A 340 23.91 18.40 -10.01
CA LEU A 340 23.90 19.72 -9.38
C LEU A 340 23.70 20.85 -10.39
N SER A 341 24.22 20.70 -11.61
CA SER A 341 24.06 21.69 -12.69
C SER A 341 22.60 21.80 -13.13
N ILE A 342 21.88 20.70 -13.24
CA ILE A 342 20.45 20.70 -13.56
C ILE A 342 19.68 21.47 -12.47
N ILE A 343 19.96 21.21 -11.21
CA ILE A 343 19.30 21.89 -10.09
C ILE A 343 19.64 23.38 -10.09
N LYS A 344 20.92 23.76 -10.23
CA LYS A 344 21.35 25.17 -10.30
C LYS A 344 20.71 25.94 -11.46
N ASN A 345 20.56 25.29 -12.62
CA ASN A 345 20.00 25.89 -13.82
C ASN A 345 18.46 25.77 -13.89
N THR A 346 17.81 25.22 -12.87
CA THR A 346 16.34 25.19 -12.80
C THR A 346 15.81 26.61 -12.86
N THR A 347 14.93 26.87 -13.82
CA THR A 347 14.33 28.18 -14.05
C THR A 347 13.13 28.37 -13.13
N LEU A 348 13.13 29.44 -12.35
CA LEU A 348 12.06 29.89 -11.47
C LEU A 348 11.40 31.12 -12.04
N CYS A 349 10.08 31.14 -12.11
CA CYS A 349 9.31 32.37 -12.33
C CYS A 349 8.89 32.90 -10.96
N ILE A 350 9.41 34.05 -10.55
CA ILE A 350 9.20 34.65 -9.23
C ILE A 350 8.38 35.93 -9.32
N PRO A 351 7.18 35.97 -8.74
CA PRO A 351 6.42 37.21 -8.56
C PRO A 351 7.07 38.09 -7.48
N PRO A 352 6.59 39.33 -7.31
CA PRO A 352 6.96 40.18 -6.15
C PRO A 352 6.78 39.44 -4.82
N LEU A 353 7.62 39.72 -3.81
CA LEU A 353 7.64 38.97 -2.54
C LEU A 353 6.27 38.89 -1.86
N THR A 354 5.49 39.98 -1.91
CA THR A 354 4.12 40.03 -1.35
C THR A 354 3.18 39.04 -2.05
N GLU A 355 3.32 38.85 -3.38
CA GLU A 355 2.53 37.92 -4.14
C GLU A 355 2.98 36.46 -3.86
N GLN A 356 4.30 36.20 -3.69
CA GLN A 356 4.81 34.90 -3.26
C GLN A 356 4.21 34.49 -1.90
N LEU A 357 4.13 35.42 -0.94
CA LEU A 357 3.51 35.16 0.37
C LEU A 357 2.03 34.78 0.22
N CYS A 358 1.26 35.56 -0.58
CA CYS A 358 -0.15 35.28 -0.82
C CYS A 358 -0.34 33.89 -1.50
N ILE A 359 0.47 33.58 -2.51
CA ILE A 359 0.44 32.29 -3.21
C ILE A 359 0.69 31.13 -2.24
N VAL A 360 1.71 31.23 -1.39
CA VAL A 360 2.04 30.19 -0.42
C VAL A 360 0.90 30.03 0.59
N MET A 361 0.35 31.11 1.14
CA MET A 361 -0.77 31.04 2.07
C MET A 361 -2.00 30.32 1.46
N GLU A 362 -2.35 30.66 0.22
CA GLU A 362 -3.46 30.02 -0.50
C GLU A 362 -3.20 28.52 -0.76
N ILE A 363 -1.99 28.16 -1.18
CA ILE A 363 -1.61 26.77 -1.39
C ILE A 363 -1.71 26.00 -0.06
N GLU A 364 -1.11 26.50 1.01
CA GLU A 364 -1.07 25.84 2.32
C GLU A 364 -2.48 25.68 2.91
N MET A 365 -3.32 26.72 2.82
CA MET A 365 -4.71 26.65 3.27
C MET A 365 -5.49 25.55 2.53
N ARG A 366 -5.41 25.49 1.20
CA ARG A 366 -6.14 24.53 0.38
C ARG A 366 -5.61 23.10 0.54
N LEU A 367 -4.29 22.94 0.64
CA LEU A 367 -3.68 21.64 0.84
C LEU A 367 -3.90 21.10 2.25
N SER A 368 -3.96 21.95 3.27
CA SER A 368 -4.35 21.56 4.63
C SER A 368 -5.80 21.04 4.68
N GLN A 369 -6.72 21.68 3.95
CA GLN A 369 -8.09 21.19 3.82
C GLN A 369 -8.15 19.83 3.12
N ALA A 370 -7.34 19.64 2.06
CA ALA A 370 -7.24 18.37 1.36
C ALA A 370 -6.66 17.25 2.26
N GLU A 371 -5.66 17.56 3.08
CA GLU A 371 -5.09 16.62 4.06
C GLU A 371 -6.11 16.21 5.12
N ALA A 372 -6.88 17.16 5.63
CA ALA A 372 -7.97 16.85 6.56
C ALA A 372 -9.05 15.98 5.93
N ALA A 373 -9.37 16.19 4.65
CA ALA A 373 -10.30 15.35 3.91
C ALA A 373 -9.74 13.94 3.67
N GLU A 374 -8.46 13.80 3.31
CA GLU A 374 -7.78 12.50 3.18
C GLU A 374 -7.81 11.70 4.48
N ALA A 375 -7.55 12.35 5.62
CA ALA A 375 -7.60 11.72 6.94
C ALA A 375 -9.02 11.21 7.27
N ARG A 376 -10.06 12.01 6.98
CA ARG A 376 -11.48 11.61 7.17
C ARG A 376 -11.86 10.44 6.27
N ILE A 377 -11.39 10.42 5.02
CA ILE A 377 -11.64 9.31 4.10
C ILE A 377 -10.98 8.03 4.61
N ALA A 378 -9.73 8.11 5.09
CA ALA A 378 -9.02 6.95 5.66
C ALA A 378 -9.76 6.40 6.88
N GLU A 379 -10.22 7.25 7.78
CA GLU A 379 -11.04 6.87 8.94
C GLU A 379 -12.37 6.22 8.52
N ALA A 380 -13.05 6.81 7.52
CA ALA A 380 -14.31 6.26 7.01
C ALA A 380 -14.14 4.88 6.39
N LEU A 381 -13.06 4.64 5.63
CA LEU A 381 -12.73 3.33 5.08
C LEU A 381 -12.48 2.30 6.20
N GLN A 382 -11.80 2.67 7.25
CA GLN A 382 -11.57 1.80 8.41
C GLN A 382 -12.87 1.48 9.15
N LYS A 383 -13.74 2.49 9.35
CA LYS A 383 -15.05 2.29 9.96
C LYS A 383 -15.95 1.38 9.13
N THR A 384 -15.88 1.47 7.81
CA THR A 384 -16.67 0.61 6.90
C THR A 384 -16.26 -0.86 7.06
N GLU A 385 -14.96 -1.16 7.19
CA GLU A 385 -14.50 -2.53 7.44
C GLU A 385 -14.94 -3.03 8.83
N ALA A 386 -14.84 -2.20 9.86
CA ALA A 386 -15.31 -2.53 11.20
C ALA A 386 -16.83 -2.79 11.21
N LEU A 387 -17.61 -2.03 10.44
CA LEU A 387 -19.06 -2.24 10.30
C LEU A 387 -19.37 -3.56 9.62
N ARG A 388 -18.62 -3.93 8.55
CA ARG A 388 -18.74 -5.23 7.88
C ARG A 388 -18.55 -6.38 8.88
N GLN A 389 -17.51 -6.33 9.71
CA GLN A 389 -17.27 -7.33 10.73
C GLN A 389 -18.34 -7.34 11.84
N SER A 390 -18.87 -6.18 12.21
CA SER A 390 -19.99 -6.08 13.18
C SER A 390 -21.28 -6.72 12.65
N ILE A 391 -21.61 -6.51 11.36
CA ILE A 391 -22.75 -7.14 10.70
C ILE A 391 -22.61 -8.67 10.73
N LEU A 392 -21.45 -9.19 10.32
CA LEU A 392 -21.19 -10.63 10.36
C LEU A 392 -21.30 -11.19 11.78
N LYS A 393 -20.70 -10.51 12.77
CA LYS A 393 -20.76 -10.93 14.17
C LYS A 393 -22.20 -11.04 14.66
N LYS A 394 -23.03 -10.02 14.43
CA LYS A 394 -24.46 -10.03 14.83
C LYS A 394 -25.21 -11.14 14.13
N ALA A 395 -24.96 -11.38 12.85
CA ALA A 395 -25.61 -12.43 12.07
C ALA A 395 -25.33 -13.83 12.64
N PHE A 396 -24.08 -14.12 13.00
CA PHE A 396 -23.69 -15.42 13.54
C PHE A 396 -23.91 -15.57 15.05
N SER A 397 -24.13 -14.46 15.80
CA SER A 397 -24.54 -14.53 17.21
C SER A 397 -26.05 -14.72 17.39
N GLY A 398 -26.86 -14.52 16.33
CA GLY A 398 -28.33 -14.55 16.42
C GLY A 398 -28.92 -13.24 16.97
N GLU A 399 -28.16 -12.15 16.90
CA GLU A 399 -28.60 -10.79 17.31
C GLU A 399 -28.94 -9.92 16.09
N PHE A 400 -29.10 -10.56 14.93
CA PHE A 400 -29.36 -9.85 13.67
C PHE A 400 -30.86 -9.68 13.49
N ASP A 401 -31.30 -8.45 13.26
CA ASP A 401 -32.71 -8.14 12.95
C ASP A 401 -32.98 -8.58 11.51
N LEU A 402 -33.83 -9.61 11.37
CA LEU A 402 -34.19 -10.27 10.11
C LEU A 402 -35.50 -9.68 9.55
#